data_159a1c4dd5d2b5662dd1d5a52382fda7
#
_entry.id   159a1c4dd5d2b5662dd1d5a52382fda7
#
_cell.length_a   1.000
_cell.length_b   1.000
_cell.length_c   1.000
_cell.angle_alpha   90.00
_cell.angle_beta   90.00
_cell.angle_gamma   90.00
#
_symmetry.space_group_name_H-M   'P 1'
#
loop_
_entity.id
_entity.type
_entity.pdbx_description
1 polymer ?
#
loop_
_entity_poly.entity_id
_entity_poly.type
_entity_poly.pdbx_seq_one_letter_code
_entity_poly.pdbx_strand_id
1 'polypeptide(L)'
;MDLDLGVRRPYSRRGFLLGALSATTAGVLAACSQPSQPAATSAPAAQPPAAPTKPAAAASPAASPAAAASPAAAASPAASPVAKPAASPAAAAPPSPAAAAGQFSASNPPPVQNPNKSFAGATVIYYGDGVGIGNDLDKATAQRFEQDTGVKINVIPRPQSATDTFAQYQRFFQGQSADLDVLMVDVIWPGAFAPNLVDLGPKLGDATKNHYPGIVANDTVGGKLVSMPFFSDFGTLYYRKDLLQKYNISAPPKTWDELEQQATTIMNGEKGSNPNFTGFVWQGNAYEGLTCDALEWLASSGGGKIVENGKCTINNPQAVAILTKMKGWIGTIAPRGVTTYQEEDARNAFQSGGAAFMRNWPYAYALGQKDDSPVKGKFDVAALPASSGQKPVGTIGGWALAVSKYSKNQDASIEFIRYLTSPEVQTYRAVVGSFVPTIPAVASDPNVQQAQPFLANLADVERVARPSSETGENYNQVSTAFFQAVNNIENGQDPGSVLPQAQNQIQRLLG
;
A
#
# COMPACT_ATOMS: atom_id res chain seq x y z
N MET A 1 1.56 70.78 6.83
CA MET A 1 0.42 70.09 6.23
C MET A 1 0.59 68.59 6.58
N ASP A 2 0.00 68.31 7.75
CA ASP A 2 0.06 67.00 8.36
C ASP A 2 -0.89 66.03 7.66
N LEU A 3 -0.46 64.77 7.46
CA LEU A 3 -1.34 63.64 7.14
C LEU A 3 -0.99 62.46 8.03
N ASP A 4 -1.94 62.25 8.93
CA ASP A 4 -2.05 61.25 9.97
C ASP A 4 -2.09 59.80 9.40
N LEU A 5 -1.22 58.92 9.90
CA LEU A 5 -1.21 57.51 9.59
C LEU A 5 -1.75 56.72 10.77
N GLY A 6 -3.03 56.41 10.71
CA GLY A 6 -3.75 55.57 11.68
C GLY A 6 -3.24 54.12 11.76
N VAL A 7 -2.63 53.79 12.90
CA VAL A 7 -2.21 52.43 13.29
C VAL A 7 -3.44 51.59 13.72
N ARG A 8 -3.76 50.52 13.03
CA ARG A 8 -4.76 49.51 13.47
C ARG A 8 -4.09 48.44 14.32
N ARG A 9 -4.53 48.32 15.57
CA ARG A 9 -4.16 47.25 16.51
C ARG A 9 -4.94 45.94 16.22
N PRO A 10 -4.38 44.77 16.54
CA PRO A 10 -5.04 43.47 16.31
C PRO A 10 -6.06 43.14 17.41
N TYR A 11 -7.19 42.57 17.03
CA TYR A 11 -8.25 42.09 17.93
C TYR A 11 -7.85 40.80 18.61
N SER A 12 -8.00 40.74 19.95
CA SER A 12 -7.79 39.57 20.79
C SER A 12 -9.05 38.69 20.83
N ARG A 13 -8.85 37.38 20.78
CA ARG A 13 -9.88 36.39 21.03
C ARG A 13 -10.21 36.31 22.52
N ARG A 14 -11.33 36.88 22.97
CA ARG A 14 -12.10 36.49 24.18
C ARG A 14 -13.37 37.32 24.23
N GLY A 15 -14.54 36.63 24.20
CA GLY A 15 -15.82 37.24 24.55
C GLY A 15 -16.96 36.94 23.59
N PHE A 16 -17.44 35.72 23.59
CA PHE A 16 -18.82 35.42 23.16
C PHE A 16 -19.35 34.25 23.98
N LEU A 17 -19.83 34.56 25.17
CA LEU A 17 -20.73 33.76 25.98
C LEU A 17 -21.56 34.71 26.80
N LEU A 18 -22.87 34.61 26.67
CA LEU A 18 -23.97 35.19 27.43
C LEU A 18 -24.89 36.13 26.61
N GLY A 19 -26.11 35.64 26.44
CA GLY A 19 -27.25 36.49 26.17
C GLY A 19 -28.21 35.94 25.12
N ALA A 20 -29.14 35.10 25.51
CA ALA A 20 -30.56 35.23 25.11
C ALA A 20 -31.40 34.11 25.74
N LEU A 21 -32.03 34.46 26.86
CA LEU A 21 -33.23 33.81 27.35
C LEU A 21 -34.43 34.69 26.96
N SER A 22 -35.56 34.06 26.71
CA SER A 22 -36.94 34.58 26.76
C SER A 22 -37.65 34.92 25.47
N ALA A 23 -38.65 34.10 25.13
CA ALA A 23 -40.12 34.38 25.04
C ALA A 23 -40.80 33.26 24.26
N THR A 24 -41.47 32.35 24.89
CA THR A 24 -42.90 32.16 25.21
C THR A 24 -43.89 32.19 24.03
N THR A 25 -44.54 31.07 23.88
CA THR A 25 -45.95 30.65 23.91
C THR A 25 -46.71 30.41 22.61
N ALA A 26 -47.44 29.29 22.70
CA ALA A 26 -48.68 28.91 22.07
C ALA A 26 -48.59 28.38 20.62
N GLY A 27 -48.96 27.17 20.29
CA GLY A 27 -50.05 26.34 20.67
C GLY A 27 -50.47 25.54 19.45
N VAL A 28 -51.03 24.42 19.69
CA VAL A 28 -52.03 23.64 18.98
C VAL A 28 -51.63 22.20 18.65
N LEU A 29 -52.31 21.34 19.38
CA LEU A 29 -52.43 19.89 19.21
C LEU A 29 -52.96 19.49 17.82
N ALA A 30 -52.33 18.45 17.25
CA ALA A 30 -53.06 17.51 16.40
C ALA A 30 -52.46 16.10 16.61
N ALA A 31 -53.22 15.27 17.31
CA ALA A 31 -53.06 13.83 17.40
C ALA A 31 -53.56 13.19 16.11
N CYS A 32 -52.83 12.17 15.61
CA CYS A 32 -53.40 11.05 14.87
C CYS A 32 -52.43 9.89 14.71
N SER A 33 -52.70 8.85 15.46
CA SER A 33 -52.80 7.42 15.13
C SER A 33 -51.58 6.70 14.54
N GLN A 34 -50.96 5.87 15.40
CA GLN A 34 -50.21 4.67 15.03
C GLN A 34 -51.17 3.56 14.58
N PRO A 35 -50.81 2.73 13.58
CA PRO A 35 -51.45 1.45 13.36
C PRO A 35 -50.83 0.35 14.24
N SER A 36 -51.71 -0.41 14.89
CA SER A 36 -51.47 -1.57 15.73
C SER A 36 -50.83 -2.74 14.96
N GLN A 37 -49.82 -3.38 15.56
CA GLN A 37 -49.33 -4.71 15.17
C GLN A 37 -50.35 -5.80 15.51
N PRO A 38 -50.50 -6.84 14.68
CA PRO A 38 -51.27 -8.04 15.06
C PRO A 38 -50.45 -8.98 15.92
N ALA A 39 -51.10 -9.61 16.87
CA ALA A 39 -50.59 -10.56 17.84
C ALA A 39 -50.04 -11.83 17.19
N ALA A 40 -48.90 -12.31 17.71
CA ALA A 40 -48.30 -13.57 17.35
C ALA A 40 -49.09 -14.75 17.97
N THR A 41 -49.53 -15.63 17.12
CA THR A 41 -50.10 -16.94 17.47
C THR A 41 -48.95 -17.92 17.74
N SER A 42 -48.96 -18.53 18.94
CA SER A 42 -48.06 -19.60 19.36
C SER A 42 -48.31 -20.90 18.60
N ALA A 43 -47.30 -21.48 17.99
CA ALA A 43 -47.28 -22.86 17.48
C ALA A 43 -46.57 -23.81 18.48
N PRO A 44 -46.95 -25.11 18.53
CA PRO A 44 -46.55 -26.01 19.60
C PRO A 44 -45.12 -26.57 19.43
N ALA A 45 -44.49 -26.92 20.55
CA ALA A 45 -43.17 -27.47 20.66
C ALA A 45 -43.00 -28.84 19.99
N ALA A 46 -41.99 -28.99 19.16
CA ALA A 46 -41.56 -30.27 18.61
C ALA A 46 -40.53 -30.96 19.52
N GLN A 47 -40.69 -32.24 19.73
CA GLN A 47 -39.82 -33.13 20.51
C GLN A 47 -38.47 -33.32 19.82
N PRO A 48 -37.39 -33.59 20.59
CA PRO A 48 -36.03 -33.85 20.03
C PRO A 48 -35.93 -35.26 19.45
N PRO A 49 -35.20 -35.47 18.36
CA PRO A 49 -34.92 -36.80 17.82
C PRO A 49 -33.82 -37.53 18.58
N ALA A 50 -33.97 -38.87 18.62
CA ALA A 50 -33.14 -39.83 19.29
C ALA A 50 -31.72 -39.92 18.68
N ALA A 51 -30.74 -40.26 19.53
CA ALA A 51 -29.34 -40.46 19.18
C ALA A 51 -29.12 -41.68 18.28
N PRO A 52 -28.21 -41.62 17.30
CA PRO A 52 -27.83 -42.79 16.50
C PRO A 52 -26.75 -43.66 17.19
N THR A 53 -26.93 -44.93 17.13
CA THR A 53 -26.08 -46.04 17.59
C THR A 53 -24.81 -46.18 16.76
N LYS A 54 -23.72 -46.48 17.45
CA LYS A 54 -22.37 -46.73 16.96
C LYS A 54 -22.29 -48.02 16.12
N PRO A 55 -21.69 -48.03 14.92
CA PRO A 55 -21.27 -49.29 14.28
C PRO A 55 -19.85 -49.71 14.67
N ALA A 56 -19.66 -50.99 14.68
CA ALA A 56 -18.47 -51.73 15.11
C ALA A 56 -17.28 -51.63 14.13
N ALA A 57 -16.10 -51.86 14.69
CA ALA A 57 -14.80 -51.93 14.02
C ALA A 57 -14.72 -53.00 12.97
N ALA A 58 -14.11 -52.72 11.82
CA ALA A 58 -13.64 -53.70 10.86
C ALA A 58 -12.13 -53.51 10.61
N ALA A 59 -11.46 -54.65 10.50
CA ALA A 59 -10.04 -54.84 10.56
C ALA A 59 -9.22 -54.31 9.38
N SER A 60 -7.94 -54.03 9.70
CA SER A 60 -6.87 -53.75 8.73
C SER A 60 -6.52 -55.03 7.93
N PRO A 61 -6.02 -54.88 6.72
CA PRO A 61 -5.00 -55.79 6.23
C PRO A 61 -3.65 -55.12 5.97
N ALA A 62 -2.64 -55.94 6.20
CA ALA A 62 -1.23 -55.65 6.20
C ALA A 62 -0.60 -55.72 4.78
N ALA A 63 0.65 -55.25 4.78
CA ALA A 63 1.79 -55.59 3.91
C ALA A 63 2.04 -54.75 2.65
N SER A 64 3.14 -54.04 2.75
CA SER A 64 3.97 -53.53 1.63
C SER A 64 4.68 -54.66 0.90
N PRO A 65 5.07 -54.43 -0.34
CA PRO A 65 6.33 -55.00 -0.84
C PRO A 65 7.36 -53.93 -1.25
N ALA A 66 8.54 -54.34 -1.00
CA ALA A 66 9.91 -53.98 -1.24
C ALA A 66 10.30 -53.02 -2.40
N ALA A 67 11.38 -52.30 -2.08
CA ALA A 67 12.19 -51.45 -2.90
C ALA A 67 12.70 -52.10 -4.21
N ALA A 68 12.75 -51.30 -5.27
CA ALA A 68 13.53 -51.54 -6.46
C ALA A 68 14.60 -50.46 -6.62
N ALA A 69 15.80 -50.89 -6.96
CA ALA A 69 17.07 -50.17 -6.97
C ALA A 69 17.17 -49.05 -8.02
N SER A 70 17.90 -48.01 -7.67
CA SER A 70 18.39 -46.94 -8.57
C SER A 70 19.49 -47.47 -9.49
N PRO A 71 19.58 -47.04 -10.75
CA PRO A 71 20.77 -47.21 -11.57
C PRO A 71 21.77 -46.05 -11.40
N ALA A 72 23.01 -46.41 -11.56
CA ALA A 72 24.24 -45.65 -11.32
C ALA A 72 24.38 -44.35 -12.14
N ALA A 73 25.10 -43.41 -11.53
CA ALA A 73 25.57 -42.15 -12.10
C ALA A 73 26.51 -42.35 -13.28
N ALA A 74 26.28 -41.64 -14.37
CA ALA A 74 27.20 -41.48 -15.48
C ALA A 74 28.14 -40.30 -15.25
N ALA A 75 29.40 -40.47 -15.49
CA ALA A 75 30.49 -39.53 -15.27
C ALA A 75 30.44 -38.30 -16.20
N SER A 76 30.69 -37.11 -15.66
CA SER A 76 30.91 -35.87 -16.41
C SER A 76 32.26 -35.85 -17.11
N PRO A 77 32.39 -35.28 -18.32
CA PRO A 77 33.67 -35.06 -18.95
C PRO A 77 34.41 -33.81 -18.41
N ALA A 78 35.72 -33.91 -18.40
CA ALA A 78 36.65 -32.91 -17.89
C ALA A 78 36.59 -31.55 -18.60
N ALA A 79 36.71 -30.48 -17.83
CA ALA A 79 36.79 -29.12 -18.30
C ALA A 79 38.14 -28.81 -18.94
N SER A 80 38.15 -28.23 -20.13
CA SER A 80 39.30 -27.62 -20.77
C SER A 80 39.61 -26.23 -20.19
N PRO A 81 40.87 -25.78 -20.15
CA PRO A 81 41.27 -24.52 -19.51
C PRO A 81 40.84 -23.31 -20.36
N VAL A 82 40.11 -22.39 -19.74
CA VAL A 82 39.71 -21.09 -20.32
C VAL A 82 40.92 -20.13 -20.26
N ALA A 83 41.24 -19.56 -21.38
CA ALA A 83 42.28 -18.54 -21.53
C ALA A 83 41.86 -17.24 -20.83
N LYS A 84 42.82 -16.61 -20.13
CA LYS A 84 42.72 -15.32 -19.44
C LYS A 84 42.46 -14.20 -20.44
N PRO A 85 41.40 -13.37 -20.29
CA PRO A 85 41.19 -12.21 -21.14
C PRO A 85 42.24 -11.11 -20.86
N ALA A 86 42.70 -10.45 -21.92
CA ALA A 86 43.61 -9.30 -21.85
C ALA A 86 42.93 -8.11 -21.18
N ALA A 87 43.71 -7.34 -20.41
CA ALA A 87 43.25 -6.15 -19.71
C ALA A 87 42.78 -5.07 -20.70
N SER A 88 41.50 -4.65 -20.56
CA SER A 88 40.97 -3.44 -21.19
C SER A 88 41.46 -2.19 -20.46
N PRO A 89 41.62 -1.03 -21.16
CA PRO A 89 42.10 0.19 -20.54
C PRO A 89 41.16 0.68 -19.44
N ALA A 90 41.73 1.20 -18.36
CA ALA A 90 41.05 1.70 -17.19
C ALA A 90 39.99 2.76 -17.57
N ALA A 91 38.73 2.42 -17.33
CA ALA A 91 37.64 3.40 -17.31
C ALA A 91 37.90 4.37 -16.14
N ALA A 92 37.66 5.66 -16.38
CA ALA A 92 37.72 6.69 -15.36
C ALA A 92 36.92 6.28 -14.12
N ALA A 93 37.48 6.47 -12.94
CA ALA A 93 36.81 6.17 -11.68
C ALA A 93 35.45 6.92 -11.62
N PRO A 94 34.37 6.26 -11.17
CA PRO A 94 33.12 6.93 -10.99
C PRO A 94 33.25 8.04 -9.93
N PRO A 95 32.51 9.16 -10.03
CA PRO A 95 32.55 10.24 -9.05
C PRO A 95 32.22 9.73 -7.65
N SER A 96 32.87 10.29 -6.66
CA SER A 96 32.77 9.90 -5.25
C SER A 96 31.30 9.97 -4.79
N PRO A 97 30.77 8.97 -4.06
CA PRO A 97 29.36 8.91 -3.66
C PRO A 97 28.85 10.13 -2.87
N ALA A 98 29.74 10.83 -2.17
CA ALA A 98 29.41 12.04 -1.40
C ALA A 98 29.02 13.26 -2.26
N ALA A 99 29.46 13.30 -3.54
CA ALA A 99 29.19 14.44 -4.42
C ALA A 99 27.77 14.39 -5.05
N ALA A 100 27.17 13.21 -5.13
CA ALA A 100 25.88 13.01 -5.80
C ALA A 100 24.67 13.14 -4.84
N ALA A 101 24.85 12.85 -3.55
CA ALA A 101 23.80 13.06 -2.54
C ALA A 101 23.42 14.54 -2.36
N GLY A 102 24.29 15.50 -2.76
CA GLY A 102 24.01 16.94 -2.75
C GLY A 102 23.24 17.46 -3.96
N GLN A 103 22.97 16.66 -4.99
CA GLN A 103 22.27 17.10 -6.21
C GLN A 103 20.76 17.12 -6.08
N PHE A 104 20.16 16.33 -5.16
CA PHE A 104 18.73 16.17 -5.05
C PHE A 104 18.23 16.72 -3.72
N SER A 105 17.23 17.62 -3.79
CA SER A 105 16.44 18.08 -2.65
C SER A 105 14.97 18.10 -3.05
N ALA A 106 14.07 18.06 -2.07
CA ALA A 106 12.63 18.05 -2.33
C ALA A 106 12.15 19.21 -3.22
N SER A 107 12.85 20.35 -3.18
CA SER A 107 12.52 21.56 -3.94
C SER A 107 13.30 21.71 -5.25
N ASN A 108 14.17 20.76 -5.60
CA ASN A 108 15.03 20.87 -6.81
C ASN A 108 14.91 19.62 -7.68
N PRO A 109 13.78 19.39 -8.37
CA PRO A 109 13.63 18.30 -9.32
C PRO A 109 14.45 18.52 -10.61
N PRO A 110 14.77 17.45 -11.36
CA PRO A 110 15.51 17.55 -12.61
C PRO A 110 14.74 18.36 -13.67
N PRO A 111 15.45 19.00 -14.62
CA PRO A 111 14.80 19.71 -15.72
C PRO A 111 14.11 18.74 -16.70
N VAL A 112 13.11 19.28 -17.43
CA VAL A 112 12.52 18.57 -18.55
C VAL A 112 13.55 18.43 -19.66
N GLN A 113 13.80 17.20 -20.11
CA GLN A 113 14.68 16.95 -21.23
C GLN A 113 13.92 17.27 -22.54
N ASN A 114 14.49 18.14 -23.39
CA ASN A 114 13.89 18.57 -24.65
C ASN A 114 12.43 19.10 -24.50
N PRO A 115 12.21 20.20 -23.76
CA PRO A 115 10.89 20.66 -23.39
C PRO A 115 10.04 21.03 -24.64
N ASN A 116 8.86 20.39 -24.73
CA ASN A 116 7.88 20.71 -25.77
C ASN A 116 7.06 21.93 -25.35
N LYS A 117 7.24 23.05 -26.04
CA LYS A 117 6.53 24.31 -25.76
C LYS A 117 5.26 24.50 -26.59
N SER A 118 4.86 23.53 -27.41
CA SER A 118 3.67 23.64 -28.28
C SER A 118 2.37 23.77 -27.48
N PHE A 119 2.39 23.39 -26.21
CA PHE A 119 1.24 23.45 -25.30
C PHE A 119 1.33 24.59 -24.27
N ALA A 120 2.27 25.53 -24.43
CA ALA A 120 2.43 26.65 -23.51
C ALA A 120 1.11 27.43 -23.34
N GLY A 121 0.77 27.77 -22.09
CA GLY A 121 -0.50 28.40 -21.72
C GLY A 121 -1.64 27.43 -21.42
N ALA A 122 -1.52 26.13 -21.70
CA ALA A 122 -2.47 25.13 -21.23
C ALA A 122 -2.41 24.95 -19.71
N THR A 123 -3.53 24.56 -19.12
CA THR A 123 -3.60 24.16 -17.70
C THR A 123 -4.06 22.73 -17.61
N VAL A 124 -3.26 21.88 -16.95
CA VAL A 124 -3.52 20.46 -16.70
C VAL A 124 -3.85 20.26 -15.22
N ILE A 125 -4.93 19.55 -14.93
CA ILE A 125 -5.33 19.18 -13.57
C ILE A 125 -4.77 17.78 -13.28
N TYR A 126 -3.88 17.71 -12.30
CA TYR A 126 -3.24 16.47 -11.86
C TYR A 126 -3.67 16.08 -10.46
N TYR A 127 -4.36 14.94 -10.36
CA TYR A 127 -4.63 14.29 -9.07
C TYR A 127 -3.42 13.44 -8.68
N GLY A 128 -2.51 14.08 -7.94
CA GLY A 128 -1.23 13.55 -7.51
C GLY A 128 -1.28 12.85 -6.16
N ASP A 129 -0.12 12.61 -5.57
CA ASP A 129 -0.01 11.84 -4.34
C ASP A 129 -0.60 12.59 -3.13
N GLY A 130 -1.33 11.85 -2.28
CA GLY A 130 -1.89 12.34 -1.02
C GLY A 130 -1.21 11.77 0.22
N VAL A 131 -0.09 11.03 0.06
CA VAL A 131 0.57 10.28 1.13
C VAL A 131 2.02 10.72 1.28
N GLY A 132 2.48 10.87 2.50
CA GLY A 132 3.88 11.15 2.82
C GLY A 132 4.42 12.43 2.18
N ILE A 133 5.61 12.34 1.57
CA ILE A 133 6.28 13.43 0.86
C ILE A 133 5.81 13.56 -0.61
N GLY A 134 4.98 12.63 -1.09
CA GLY A 134 4.61 12.52 -2.51
C GLY A 134 4.03 13.82 -3.06
N ASN A 135 3.11 14.47 -2.33
CA ASN A 135 2.50 15.73 -2.77
C ASN A 135 3.52 16.88 -2.91
N ASP A 136 4.53 16.94 -2.04
CA ASP A 136 5.58 17.98 -2.14
C ASP A 136 6.45 17.75 -3.37
N LEU A 137 6.80 16.50 -3.69
CA LEU A 137 7.55 16.16 -4.90
C LEU A 137 6.72 16.39 -6.17
N ASP A 138 5.43 16.12 -6.13
CA ASP A 138 4.52 16.39 -7.24
C ASP A 138 4.40 17.88 -7.52
N LYS A 139 4.27 18.73 -6.49
CA LYS A 139 4.27 20.19 -6.63
C LYS A 139 5.59 20.73 -7.18
N ALA A 140 6.72 20.21 -6.68
CA ALA A 140 8.03 20.63 -7.16
C ALA A 140 8.24 20.27 -8.64
N THR A 141 7.90 19.04 -9.03
CA THR A 141 7.98 18.61 -10.44
C THR A 141 7.00 19.36 -11.35
N ALA A 142 5.79 19.65 -10.87
CA ALA A 142 4.80 20.48 -11.57
C ALA A 142 5.33 21.88 -11.83
N GLN A 143 5.90 22.55 -10.82
CA GLN A 143 6.50 23.87 -10.95
C GLN A 143 7.67 23.87 -11.94
N ARG A 144 8.53 22.84 -11.89
CA ARG A 144 9.63 22.67 -12.83
C ARG A 144 9.13 22.49 -14.26
N PHE A 145 8.12 21.64 -14.46
CA PHE A 145 7.51 21.42 -15.76
C PHE A 145 6.91 22.71 -16.35
N GLU A 146 6.22 23.50 -15.52
CA GLU A 146 5.68 24.81 -15.93
C GLU A 146 6.80 25.77 -16.35
N GLN A 147 7.90 25.87 -15.61
CA GLN A 147 9.04 26.70 -15.92
C GLN A 147 9.68 26.33 -17.27
N ASP A 148 9.83 25.05 -17.55
CA ASP A 148 10.54 24.55 -18.71
C ASP A 148 9.65 24.57 -19.98
N THR A 149 8.33 24.34 -19.85
CA THR A 149 7.40 24.15 -20.99
C THR A 149 6.37 25.27 -21.16
N GLY A 150 6.07 26.03 -20.12
CA GLY A 150 4.96 26.98 -20.10
C GLY A 150 3.57 26.38 -19.89
N VAL A 151 3.48 25.08 -19.60
CA VAL A 151 2.23 24.37 -19.26
C VAL A 151 2.03 24.42 -17.74
N LYS A 152 0.93 25.02 -17.30
CA LYS A 152 0.58 25.07 -15.88
C LYS A 152 0.02 23.72 -15.41
N ILE A 153 0.52 23.22 -14.29
CA ILE A 153 0.00 22.01 -13.65
C ILE A 153 -0.68 22.39 -12.33
N ASN A 154 -1.98 22.13 -12.23
CA ASN A 154 -2.74 22.28 -10.99
C ASN A 154 -2.73 20.96 -10.24
N VAL A 155 -1.84 20.83 -9.23
CA VAL A 155 -1.70 19.60 -8.43
C VAL A 155 -2.77 19.58 -7.34
N ILE A 156 -3.61 18.57 -7.35
CA ILE A 156 -4.63 18.28 -6.33
C ILE A 156 -4.23 16.96 -5.66
N PRO A 157 -3.98 16.92 -4.34
CA PRO A 157 -3.71 15.66 -3.67
C PRO A 157 -4.95 14.77 -3.71
N ARG A 158 -4.77 13.51 -4.14
CA ARG A 158 -5.81 12.49 -4.01
C ARG A 158 -6.11 12.22 -2.53
N PRO A 159 -7.29 11.65 -2.17
CA PRO A 159 -7.50 11.11 -0.84
C PRO A 159 -6.38 10.16 -0.42
N GLN A 160 -6.04 10.10 0.87
CA GLN A 160 -5.05 9.15 1.38
C GLN A 160 -5.51 7.70 1.15
N SER A 161 -6.77 7.42 1.44
CA SER A 161 -7.40 6.12 1.17
C SER A 161 -7.50 5.84 -0.33
N ALA A 162 -6.91 4.72 -0.78
CA ALA A 162 -7.06 4.25 -2.15
C ALA A 162 -8.53 3.94 -2.48
N THR A 163 -9.31 3.41 -1.51
CA THR A 163 -10.75 3.16 -1.68
C THR A 163 -11.53 4.45 -1.97
N ASP A 164 -11.25 5.54 -1.24
CA ASP A 164 -11.90 6.83 -1.47
C ASP A 164 -11.46 7.47 -2.79
N THR A 165 -10.19 7.30 -3.15
CA THR A 165 -9.64 7.73 -4.45
C THR A 165 -10.36 7.04 -5.61
N PHE A 166 -10.53 5.71 -5.54
CA PHE A 166 -11.28 4.95 -6.53
C PHE A 166 -12.71 5.47 -6.69
N ALA A 167 -13.43 5.65 -5.58
CA ALA A 167 -14.79 6.17 -5.60
C ALA A 167 -14.87 7.61 -6.15
N GLN A 168 -13.86 8.44 -5.89
CA GLN A 168 -13.77 9.79 -6.46
C GLN A 168 -13.59 9.75 -7.98
N TYR A 169 -12.68 8.92 -8.48
CA TYR A 169 -12.45 8.80 -9.94
C TYR A 169 -13.66 8.20 -10.66
N GLN A 170 -14.35 7.23 -10.06
CA GLN A 170 -15.61 6.73 -10.62
C GLN A 170 -16.64 7.85 -10.81
N ARG A 171 -16.78 8.77 -9.86
CA ARG A 171 -17.72 9.92 -10.01
C ARG A 171 -17.30 10.84 -11.16
N PHE A 172 -16.01 11.13 -11.33
CA PHE A 172 -15.53 11.91 -12.49
C PHE A 172 -15.83 11.21 -13.81
N PHE A 173 -15.60 9.91 -13.90
CA PHE A 173 -15.85 9.14 -15.11
C PHE A 173 -17.34 9.02 -15.43
N GLN A 174 -18.18 8.77 -14.44
CA GLN A 174 -19.65 8.74 -14.60
C GLN A 174 -20.18 10.10 -15.06
N GLY A 175 -19.66 11.19 -14.51
CA GLY A 175 -20.00 12.55 -14.92
C GLY A 175 -19.32 13.01 -16.23
N GLN A 176 -18.46 12.21 -16.84
CA GLN A 176 -17.62 12.58 -17.99
C GLN A 176 -16.92 13.94 -17.77
N SER A 177 -16.45 14.17 -16.54
CA SER A 177 -15.91 15.45 -16.12
C SER A 177 -14.55 15.73 -16.80
N ALA A 178 -14.38 16.97 -17.25
CA ALA A 178 -13.12 17.50 -17.73
C ALA A 178 -12.24 18.06 -16.58
N ASP A 179 -12.67 17.95 -15.31
CA ASP A 179 -11.91 18.41 -14.14
C ASP A 179 -10.88 17.38 -13.65
N LEU A 180 -10.54 16.41 -14.50
CA LEU A 180 -9.55 15.37 -14.26
C LEU A 180 -8.78 15.14 -15.55
N ASP A 181 -7.53 15.62 -15.62
CA ASP A 181 -6.67 15.41 -16.79
C ASP A 181 -5.72 14.23 -16.54
N VAL A 182 -4.81 14.35 -15.57
CA VAL A 182 -3.85 13.30 -15.16
C VAL A 182 -4.24 12.75 -13.79
N LEU A 183 -4.19 11.43 -13.66
CA LEU A 183 -4.54 10.74 -12.43
C LEU A 183 -3.52 9.66 -12.07
N MET A 184 -3.27 9.50 -10.78
CA MET A 184 -2.57 8.32 -10.26
C MET A 184 -3.52 7.12 -10.25
N VAL A 185 -3.05 5.99 -10.77
CA VAL A 185 -3.78 4.72 -10.88
C VAL A 185 -3.05 3.68 -10.02
N ASP A 186 -3.72 3.12 -9.01
CA ASP A 186 -3.19 1.97 -8.27
C ASP A 186 -3.03 0.77 -9.20
N VAL A 187 -2.00 -0.03 -9.03
CA VAL A 187 -1.67 -1.20 -9.88
C VAL A 187 -2.82 -2.18 -10.09
N ILE A 188 -3.87 -2.09 -9.28
CA ILE A 188 -5.07 -2.93 -9.39
C ILE A 188 -6.20 -2.32 -10.25
N TRP A 189 -6.09 -1.05 -10.69
CA TRP A 189 -7.18 -0.36 -11.37
C TRP A 189 -7.09 -0.27 -12.91
N PRO A 190 -5.96 -0.57 -13.60
CA PRO A 190 -5.90 -0.45 -15.05
C PRO A 190 -7.07 -1.13 -15.76
N GLY A 191 -7.40 -2.36 -15.38
CA GLY A 191 -8.54 -3.11 -15.95
C GLY A 191 -9.89 -2.42 -15.73
N ALA A 192 -10.15 -1.94 -14.51
CA ALA A 192 -11.42 -1.31 -14.15
C ALA A 192 -11.62 0.06 -14.82
N PHE A 193 -10.53 0.81 -15.03
CA PHE A 193 -10.59 2.17 -15.56
C PHE A 193 -10.28 2.27 -17.08
N ALA A 194 -9.77 1.24 -17.72
CA ALA A 194 -9.38 1.23 -19.11
C ALA A 194 -10.43 1.86 -20.07
N PRO A 195 -11.76 1.64 -19.92
CA PRO A 195 -12.76 2.26 -20.77
C PRO A 195 -12.80 3.79 -20.69
N ASN A 196 -12.22 4.39 -19.64
CA ASN A 196 -12.22 5.82 -19.36
C ASN A 196 -10.85 6.49 -19.53
N LEU A 197 -9.83 5.73 -19.95
CA LEU A 197 -8.46 6.21 -20.09
C LEU A 197 -8.05 6.33 -21.56
N VAL A 198 -7.08 7.21 -21.81
CA VAL A 198 -6.45 7.40 -23.11
C VAL A 198 -5.46 6.28 -23.37
N ASP A 199 -5.39 5.78 -24.60
CA ASP A 199 -4.29 4.91 -25.05
C ASP A 199 -3.00 5.73 -25.19
N LEU A 200 -2.05 5.52 -24.28
CA LEU A 200 -0.75 6.18 -24.27
C LEU A 200 0.27 5.53 -25.23
N GLY A 201 -0.02 4.32 -25.75
CA GLY A 201 0.88 3.53 -26.57
C GLY A 201 1.45 4.29 -27.78
N PRO A 202 0.63 5.03 -28.55
CA PRO A 202 1.11 5.79 -29.72
C PRO A 202 2.16 6.86 -29.40
N LYS A 203 2.17 7.38 -28.16
CA LYS A 203 3.07 8.49 -27.77
C LYS A 203 4.13 8.09 -26.74
N LEU A 204 3.86 7.11 -25.88
CA LEU A 204 4.74 6.67 -24.79
C LEU A 204 5.20 5.21 -24.92
N GLY A 205 4.74 4.47 -25.92
CA GLY A 205 5.09 3.05 -26.07
C GLY A 205 6.59 2.78 -26.14
N ASP A 206 7.39 3.65 -26.74
CA ASP A 206 8.85 3.49 -26.74
C ASP A 206 9.48 3.68 -25.36
N ALA A 207 8.94 4.56 -24.53
CA ALA A 207 9.43 4.79 -23.18
C ALA A 207 9.21 3.57 -22.27
N THR A 208 8.20 2.75 -22.53
CA THR A 208 7.92 1.53 -21.74
C THR A 208 9.04 0.50 -21.81
N LYS A 209 9.88 0.52 -22.85
CA LYS A 209 11.02 -0.39 -23.00
C LYS A 209 12.06 -0.26 -21.88
N ASN A 210 12.05 0.87 -21.19
CA ASN A 210 12.94 1.12 -20.05
C ASN A 210 12.41 0.54 -18.72
N HIS A 211 11.11 0.20 -18.63
CA HIS A 211 10.46 -0.26 -17.42
C HIS A 211 10.47 -1.80 -17.30
N TYR A 212 10.22 -2.31 -16.09
CA TYR A 212 10.04 -3.74 -15.88
C TYR A 212 8.87 -4.28 -16.71
N PRO A 213 9.08 -5.30 -17.55
CA PRO A 213 8.05 -5.80 -18.47
C PRO A 213 6.75 -6.23 -17.79
N GLY A 214 6.84 -6.81 -16.58
CA GLY A 214 5.67 -7.22 -15.81
C GLY A 214 4.78 -6.05 -15.38
N ILE A 215 5.36 -4.88 -15.06
CA ILE A 215 4.61 -3.68 -14.70
C ILE A 215 3.94 -3.11 -15.95
N VAL A 216 4.66 -3.03 -17.07
CA VAL A 216 4.11 -2.58 -18.35
C VAL A 216 2.96 -3.48 -18.82
N ALA A 217 3.09 -4.79 -18.64
CA ALA A 217 2.02 -5.73 -18.97
C ALA A 217 0.75 -5.49 -18.14
N ASN A 218 0.90 -5.16 -16.84
CA ASN A 218 -0.23 -4.80 -15.97
C ASN A 218 -0.92 -3.49 -16.41
N ASP A 219 -0.14 -2.54 -16.93
CA ASP A 219 -0.63 -1.24 -17.42
C ASP A 219 -1.19 -1.29 -18.85
N THR A 220 -1.15 -2.49 -19.48
CA THR A 220 -1.62 -2.72 -20.86
C THR A 220 -2.90 -3.57 -20.82
N VAL A 221 -4.02 -2.98 -21.21
CA VAL A 221 -5.34 -3.63 -21.21
C VAL A 221 -5.89 -3.70 -22.62
N GLY A 222 -6.23 -4.89 -23.08
CA GLY A 222 -6.76 -5.10 -24.44
C GLY A 222 -5.82 -4.61 -25.54
N GLY A 223 -4.50 -4.68 -25.32
CA GLY A 223 -3.46 -4.22 -26.27
C GLY A 223 -3.22 -2.71 -26.25
N LYS A 224 -3.85 -1.96 -25.34
CA LYS A 224 -3.68 -0.51 -25.16
C LYS A 224 -2.91 -0.22 -23.90
N LEU A 225 -1.92 0.66 -23.95
CA LEU A 225 -1.22 1.18 -22.78
C LEU A 225 -2.10 2.23 -22.12
N VAL A 226 -2.83 1.85 -21.08
CA VAL A 226 -3.82 2.72 -20.41
C VAL A 226 -3.23 3.56 -19.27
N SER A 227 -2.07 3.17 -18.78
CA SER A 227 -1.30 3.91 -17.77
C SER A 227 0.20 3.72 -17.99
N MET A 228 1.00 4.61 -17.41
CA MET A 228 2.47 4.59 -17.49
C MET A 228 3.04 4.31 -16.12
N PRO A 229 3.94 3.30 -15.93
CA PRO A 229 4.51 2.97 -14.63
C PRO A 229 5.17 4.18 -13.96
N PHE A 230 4.84 4.47 -12.70
CA PHE A 230 5.34 5.63 -11.97
C PHE A 230 6.30 5.23 -10.85
N PHE A 231 5.86 4.43 -9.90
CA PHE A 231 6.69 3.78 -8.90
C PHE A 231 6.10 2.43 -8.47
N SER A 232 6.94 1.55 -7.96
CA SER A 232 6.55 0.25 -7.41
C SER A 232 6.63 0.30 -5.89
N ASP A 233 5.84 -0.56 -5.24
CA ASP A 233 5.87 -0.72 -3.78
C ASP A 233 5.67 -2.18 -3.39
N PHE A 234 6.00 -2.47 -2.13
CA PHE A 234 5.67 -3.74 -1.47
C PHE A 234 5.71 -3.56 0.04
N GLY A 235 4.91 -4.36 0.75
CA GLY A 235 4.86 -4.30 2.20
C GLY A 235 6.17 -4.70 2.86
N THR A 236 6.60 -3.93 3.87
CA THR A 236 7.86 -4.10 4.59
C THR A 236 7.68 -3.94 6.08
N LEU A 237 8.60 -4.52 6.87
CA LEU A 237 8.68 -4.36 8.31
C LEU A 237 9.72 -3.29 8.66
N TYR A 238 9.27 -2.20 9.25
CA TYR A 238 10.12 -1.23 9.94
C TYR A 238 10.36 -1.67 11.36
N TYR A 239 11.60 -1.60 11.85
CA TYR A 239 11.94 -1.99 13.22
C TYR A 239 12.93 -1.03 13.87
N ARG A 240 12.79 -0.81 15.16
CA ARG A 240 13.67 0.01 15.97
C ARG A 240 14.93 -0.78 16.34
N LYS A 241 16.00 -0.64 15.51
CA LYS A 241 17.29 -1.35 15.74
C LYS A 241 17.97 -0.96 17.06
N ASP A 242 17.80 0.28 17.50
CA ASP A 242 18.28 0.77 18.78
C ASP A 242 17.58 0.07 19.98
N LEU A 243 16.28 -0.22 19.84
CA LEU A 243 15.55 -0.96 20.85
C LEU A 243 15.88 -2.46 20.83
N LEU A 244 16.09 -3.06 19.65
CA LEU A 244 16.60 -4.42 19.57
C LEU A 244 17.91 -4.53 20.35
N GLN A 245 18.85 -3.61 20.11
CA GLN A 245 20.13 -3.56 20.83
C GLN A 245 19.94 -3.36 22.34
N LYS A 246 19.07 -2.42 22.77
CA LYS A 246 18.77 -2.11 24.16
C LYS A 246 18.26 -3.34 24.92
N TYR A 247 17.47 -4.19 24.28
CA TYR A 247 16.88 -5.38 24.87
C TYR A 247 17.62 -6.68 24.53
N ASN A 248 18.86 -6.59 24.00
CA ASN A 248 19.70 -7.74 23.63
C ASN A 248 19.04 -8.69 22.63
N ILE A 249 18.25 -8.15 21.70
CA ILE A 249 17.66 -8.90 20.59
C ILE A 249 18.61 -8.80 19.40
N SER A 250 19.12 -9.94 18.93
CA SER A 250 20.21 -10.00 17.95
C SER A 250 19.83 -9.66 16.51
N ALA A 251 18.55 -9.81 16.16
CA ALA A 251 18.05 -9.61 14.78
C ALA A 251 16.56 -9.23 14.77
N PRO A 252 16.05 -8.59 13.70
CA PRO A 252 14.62 -8.39 13.53
C PRO A 252 13.88 -9.74 13.42
N PRO A 253 12.57 -9.78 13.73
CA PRO A 253 11.81 -11.02 13.76
C PRO A 253 11.67 -11.61 12.37
N LYS A 254 11.85 -12.92 12.25
CA LYS A 254 11.65 -13.69 11.02
C LYS A 254 10.30 -14.40 11.01
N THR A 255 9.73 -14.64 12.19
CA THR A 255 8.43 -15.25 12.34
C THR A 255 7.44 -14.35 13.06
N TRP A 256 6.14 -14.57 12.81
CA TRP A 256 5.09 -13.84 13.53
C TRP A 256 5.13 -14.08 15.05
N ASP A 257 5.60 -15.25 15.49
CA ASP A 257 5.82 -15.56 16.90
C ASP A 257 6.99 -14.77 17.49
N GLU A 258 8.09 -14.65 16.73
CA GLU A 258 9.22 -13.81 17.15
C GLU A 258 8.83 -12.33 17.19
N LEU A 259 8.03 -11.84 16.25
CA LEU A 259 7.52 -10.46 16.26
C LEU A 259 6.71 -10.20 17.52
N GLU A 260 5.78 -11.08 17.87
CA GLU A 260 4.97 -10.96 19.08
C GLU A 260 5.82 -10.96 20.34
N GLN A 261 6.79 -11.86 20.44
CA GLN A 261 7.71 -11.96 21.58
C GLN A 261 8.59 -10.72 21.72
N GLN A 262 9.21 -10.28 20.63
CA GLN A 262 10.09 -9.11 20.62
C GLN A 262 9.28 -7.82 20.91
N ALA A 263 8.13 -7.66 20.28
CA ALA A 263 7.22 -6.54 20.51
C ALA A 263 6.77 -6.47 21.98
N THR A 264 6.41 -7.60 22.59
CA THR A 264 6.03 -7.70 24.01
C THR A 264 7.21 -7.29 24.91
N THR A 265 8.41 -7.82 24.66
CA THR A 265 9.60 -7.52 25.44
C THR A 265 9.94 -6.03 25.41
N ILE A 266 10.00 -5.44 24.21
CA ILE A 266 10.33 -4.04 24.02
C ILE A 266 9.25 -3.14 24.63
N MET A 267 7.98 -3.41 24.33
CA MET A 267 6.86 -2.62 24.82
C MET A 267 6.82 -2.59 26.37
N ASN A 268 6.99 -3.73 27.03
CA ASN A 268 7.00 -3.81 28.49
C ASN A 268 8.15 -3.00 29.08
N GLY A 269 9.31 -3.00 28.44
CA GLY A 269 10.46 -2.22 28.87
C GLY A 269 10.31 -0.71 28.66
N GLU A 270 9.63 -0.30 27.58
CA GLU A 270 9.45 1.12 27.23
C GLU A 270 8.26 1.78 27.94
N LYS A 271 7.24 1.03 28.36
CA LYS A 271 6.03 1.58 29.01
C LYS A 271 6.30 2.37 30.29
N GLY A 272 7.41 2.10 30.96
CA GLY A 272 7.82 2.86 32.16
C GLY A 272 8.14 4.33 31.85
N SER A 273 8.71 4.61 30.68
CA SER A 273 9.06 5.96 30.20
C SER A 273 8.01 6.55 29.23
N ASN A 274 7.31 5.70 28.49
CA ASN A 274 6.23 6.08 27.57
C ASN A 274 5.04 5.13 27.77
N PRO A 275 4.04 5.48 28.59
CA PRO A 275 2.88 4.63 28.85
C PRO A 275 2.08 4.25 27.61
N ASN A 276 2.16 5.06 26.54
CA ASN A 276 1.48 4.82 25.27
C ASN A 276 2.34 4.07 24.25
N PHE A 277 3.55 3.60 24.64
CA PHE A 277 4.40 2.85 23.74
C PHE A 277 3.74 1.54 23.33
N THR A 278 3.81 1.22 22.03
CA THR A 278 3.19 0.04 21.44
C THR A 278 4.24 -0.85 20.74
N GLY A 279 3.94 -2.14 20.67
CA GLY A 279 4.84 -3.12 20.06
C GLY A 279 4.79 -3.10 18.54
N PHE A 280 3.59 -3.12 17.94
CA PHE A 280 3.42 -3.23 16.48
C PHE A 280 2.22 -2.40 15.99
N VAL A 281 2.39 -1.74 14.84
CA VAL A 281 1.35 -0.96 14.17
C VAL A 281 1.31 -1.28 12.67
N TRP A 282 0.09 -1.22 12.08
CA TRP A 282 -0.19 -1.53 10.68
C TRP A 282 -1.40 -0.74 10.17
N GLN A 283 -1.84 -0.98 8.91
CA GLN A 283 -2.99 -0.34 8.29
C GLN A 283 -4.27 -1.16 8.55
N GLY A 284 -4.84 -1.05 9.75
CA GLY A 284 -6.02 -1.84 10.18
C GLY A 284 -7.38 -1.23 9.85
N ASN A 285 -7.46 -0.03 9.24
CA ASN A 285 -8.74 0.55 8.83
C ASN A 285 -9.42 -0.29 7.74
N ALA A 286 -10.76 -0.25 7.68
CA ALA A 286 -11.53 -0.95 6.66
C ALA A 286 -11.41 -0.27 5.28
N TYR A 287 -10.31 -0.48 4.57
CA TYR A 287 -10.01 0.05 3.23
C TYR A 287 -8.98 -0.84 2.51
N GLU A 288 -8.60 -0.47 1.29
CA GLU A 288 -7.68 -1.24 0.44
C GLU A 288 -6.35 -1.60 1.11
N GLY A 289 -5.81 -0.73 2.00
CA GLY A 289 -4.58 -1.02 2.74
C GLY A 289 -4.69 -2.28 3.60
N LEU A 290 -5.84 -2.52 4.23
CA LEU A 290 -6.06 -3.75 5.01
C LEU A 290 -6.15 -4.99 4.11
N THR A 291 -6.61 -4.86 2.87
CA THR A 291 -6.51 -5.97 1.89
C THR A 291 -5.04 -6.35 1.66
N CYS A 292 -4.15 -5.36 1.55
CA CYS A 292 -2.72 -5.62 1.37
C CYS A 292 -2.12 -6.33 2.59
N ASP A 293 -2.34 -5.77 3.79
CA ASP A 293 -1.79 -6.30 5.05
C ASP A 293 -2.30 -7.73 5.31
N ALA A 294 -3.60 -7.95 5.17
CA ALA A 294 -4.20 -9.26 5.39
C ALA A 294 -3.74 -10.31 4.35
N LEU A 295 -3.54 -9.91 3.09
CA LEU A 295 -2.99 -10.80 2.08
C LEU A 295 -1.56 -11.23 2.41
N GLU A 296 -0.73 -10.33 2.96
CA GLU A 296 0.61 -10.65 3.46
C GLU A 296 0.56 -11.69 4.57
N TRP A 297 -0.37 -11.54 5.53
CA TRP A 297 -0.53 -12.48 6.62
C TRP A 297 -0.99 -13.85 6.15
N LEU A 298 -2.00 -13.89 5.26
CA LEU A 298 -2.47 -15.16 4.69
C LEU A 298 -1.35 -15.86 3.92
N ALA A 299 -0.72 -15.16 2.97
CA ALA A 299 0.27 -15.75 2.09
C ALA A 299 1.52 -16.21 2.86
N SER A 300 2.04 -15.40 3.80
CA SER A 300 3.20 -15.75 4.63
C SER A 300 2.90 -16.81 5.71
N SER A 301 1.65 -17.25 5.82
CA SER A 301 1.25 -18.28 6.81
C SER A 301 0.70 -19.55 6.15
N GLY A 302 0.85 -19.70 4.83
CA GLY A 302 0.32 -20.86 4.09
C GLY A 302 -1.20 -20.81 3.91
N GLY A 303 -1.85 -19.69 4.17
CA GLY A 303 -3.28 -19.46 3.97
C GLY A 303 -3.64 -19.12 2.51
N GLY A 304 -2.67 -19.13 1.59
CA GLY A 304 -2.88 -18.93 0.16
C GLY A 304 -3.17 -17.48 -0.22
N LYS A 305 -4.01 -17.30 -1.24
CA LYS A 305 -4.41 -16.01 -1.81
C LYS A 305 -5.89 -15.73 -1.54
N ILE A 306 -6.36 -14.55 -1.90
CA ILE A 306 -7.79 -14.20 -1.81
C ILE A 306 -8.57 -14.98 -2.88
N VAL A 307 -8.08 -14.94 -4.11
CA VAL A 307 -8.64 -15.70 -5.24
C VAL A 307 -7.52 -16.48 -5.92
N GLU A 308 -7.79 -17.71 -6.29
CA GLU A 308 -6.87 -18.57 -7.02
C GLU A 308 -7.64 -19.47 -7.99
N ASN A 309 -7.28 -19.38 -9.28
CA ASN A 309 -7.96 -20.13 -10.35
C ASN A 309 -9.48 -19.91 -10.38
N GLY A 310 -9.90 -18.66 -10.21
CA GLY A 310 -11.31 -18.26 -10.22
C GLY A 310 -12.10 -18.68 -8.98
N LYS A 311 -11.43 -19.11 -7.92
CA LYS A 311 -12.07 -19.50 -6.64
C LYS A 311 -11.56 -18.66 -5.48
N CYS A 312 -12.46 -18.25 -4.62
CA CYS A 312 -12.09 -17.62 -3.35
C CYS A 312 -11.60 -18.70 -2.38
N THR A 313 -10.41 -18.51 -1.79
CA THR A 313 -9.72 -19.52 -0.97
C THR A 313 -9.46 -19.05 0.46
N ILE A 314 -10.06 -17.95 0.93
CA ILE A 314 -9.76 -17.33 2.22
C ILE A 314 -10.23 -18.14 3.44
N ASN A 315 -11.14 -19.08 3.27
CA ASN A 315 -11.67 -19.90 4.36
C ASN A 315 -10.92 -21.24 4.46
N ASN A 316 -9.75 -21.20 5.09
CA ASN A 316 -8.94 -22.37 5.35
C ASN A 316 -8.33 -22.30 6.78
N PRO A 317 -7.86 -23.43 7.35
CA PRO A 317 -7.34 -23.46 8.73
C PRO A 317 -6.18 -22.49 8.98
N GLN A 318 -5.29 -22.29 8.02
CA GLN A 318 -4.14 -21.39 8.14
C GLN A 318 -4.59 -19.93 8.17
N ALA A 319 -5.54 -19.53 7.32
CA ALA A 319 -6.14 -18.20 7.33
C ALA A 319 -6.85 -17.93 8.66
N VAL A 320 -7.65 -18.87 9.16
CA VAL A 320 -8.29 -18.76 10.48
C VAL A 320 -7.25 -18.58 11.58
N ALA A 321 -6.17 -19.38 11.57
CA ALA A 321 -5.14 -19.35 12.60
C ALA A 321 -4.40 -17.99 12.63
N ILE A 322 -3.94 -17.49 11.48
CA ILE A 322 -3.19 -16.23 11.45
C ILE A 322 -4.09 -15.03 11.77
N LEU A 323 -5.33 -14.97 11.30
CA LEU A 323 -6.25 -13.89 11.63
C LEU A 323 -6.69 -13.92 13.10
N THR A 324 -6.78 -15.12 13.71
CA THR A 324 -6.99 -15.26 15.17
C THR A 324 -5.80 -14.69 15.94
N LYS A 325 -4.57 -15.00 15.50
CA LYS A 325 -3.33 -14.48 16.11
C LYS A 325 -3.30 -12.95 16.05
N MET A 326 -3.56 -12.37 14.90
CA MET A 326 -3.56 -10.92 14.70
C MET A 326 -4.62 -10.20 15.54
N LYS A 327 -5.85 -10.74 15.56
CA LYS A 327 -6.89 -10.25 16.45
C LYS A 327 -6.39 -10.22 17.93
N GLY A 328 -5.63 -11.22 18.34
CA GLY A 328 -5.03 -11.30 19.67
C GLY A 328 -3.99 -10.21 19.99
N TRP A 329 -3.38 -9.60 18.95
CA TRP A 329 -2.44 -8.49 19.14
C TRP A 329 -3.10 -7.18 19.51
N ILE A 330 -4.37 -6.98 19.14
CA ILE A 330 -5.11 -5.72 19.36
C ILE A 330 -5.43 -5.55 20.85
N GLY A 331 -4.92 -4.47 21.43
CA GLY A 331 -5.00 -4.19 22.87
C GLY A 331 -3.95 -4.93 23.73
N THR A 332 -3.07 -5.72 23.09
CA THR A 332 -1.89 -6.34 23.71
C THR A 332 -0.61 -5.69 23.20
N ILE A 333 -0.02 -6.14 22.10
CA ILE A 333 1.15 -5.52 21.48
C ILE A 333 0.80 -4.37 20.52
N ALA A 334 -0.43 -4.31 20.01
CA ALA A 334 -0.94 -3.22 19.18
C ALA A 334 -1.95 -2.35 19.93
N PRO A 335 -2.03 -1.05 19.66
CA PRO A 335 -3.04 -0.19 20.27
C PRO A 335 -4.44 -0.59 19.77
N ARG A 336 -5.48 -0.40 20.61
CA ARG A 336 -6.87 -0.68 20.17
C ARG A 336 -7.29 0.15 18.96
N GLY A 337 -6.75 1.35 18.80
CA GLY A 337 -7.01 2.24 17.67
C GLY A 337 -6.41 1.77 16.34
N VAL A 338 -5.56 0.74 16.32
CA VAL A 338 -4.93 0.25 15.08
C VAL A 338 -5.96 -0.13 14.01
N THR A 339 -7.15 -0.58 14.41
CA THR A 339 -8.28 -0.93 13.52
C THR A 339 -8.83 0.24 12.70
N THR A 340 -8.34 1.46 12.96
CA THR A 340 -8.70 2.69 12.22
C THR A 340 -7.50 3.34 11.53
N TYR A 341 -6.30 2.76 11.64
CA TYR A 341 -5.08 3.34 11.09
C TYR A 341 -5.01 3.14 9.57
N GLN A 342 -4.60 4.20 8.90
CA GLN A 342 -4.11 4.18 7.52
C GLN A 342 -2.57 4.33 7.51
N GLU A 343 -1.97 4.50 6.33
CA GLU A 343 -0.52 4.59 6.16
C GLU A 343 0.12 5.64 7.08
N GLU A 344 -0.45 6.85 7.10
CA GLU A 344 0.11 7.98 7.83
C GLU A 344 -0.08 7.84 9.35
N ASP A 345 -1.16 7.19 9.81
CA ASP A 345 -1.39 6.94 11.23
C ASP A 345 -0.32 5.98 11.79
N ALA A 346 -0.11 4.86 11.09
CA ALA A 346 0.93 3.89 11.45
C ALA A 346 2.33 4.52 11.38
N ARG A 347 2.61 5.29 10.30
CA ARG A 347 3.88 6.01 10.14
C ARG A 347 4.11 7.01 11.28
N ASN A 348 3.12 7.81 11.61
CA ASN A 348 3.22 8.80 12.69
C ASN A 348 3.46 8.13 14.05
N ALA A 349 2.77 7.03 14.36
CA ALA A 349 2.99 6.27 15.58
C ALA A 349 4.43 5.75 15.70
N PHE A 350 5.00 5.24 14.61
CA PHE A 350 6.39 4.76 14.57
C PHE A 350 7.40 5.92 14.55
N GLN A 351 7.22 6.90 13.67
CA GLN A 351 8.16 7.99 13.47
C GLN A 351 8.28 8.91 14.69
N SER A 352 7.20 9.07 15.47
CA SER A 352 7.26 9.77 16.76
C SER A 352 8.05 9.03 17.85
N GLY A 353 8.49 7.79 17.57
CA GLY A 353 9.17 6.93 18.53
C GLY A 353 8.23 6.14 19.43
N GLY A 354 6.94 6.08 19.12
CA GLY A 354 5.90 5.44 19.93
C GLY A 354 5.67 3.96 19.64
N ALA A 355 6.36 3.36 18.66
CA ALA A 355 6.20 1.95 18.30
C ALA A 355 7.55 1.26 18.07
N ALA A 356 7.64 -0.04 18.38
CA ALA A 356 8.84 -0.87 18.16
C ALA A 356 8.92 -1.35 16.70
N PHE A 357 7.79 -1.76 16.15
CA PHE A 357 7.64 -2.29 14.80
C PHE A 357 6.47 -1.62 14.08
N MET A 358 6.60 -1.50 12.74
CA MET A 358 5.55 -0.98 11.88
C MET A 358 5.56 -1.74 10.54
N ARG A 359 4.37 -2.15 10.07
CA ARG A 359 4.19 -2.45 8.64
C ARG A 359 3.96 -1.14 7.90
N ASN A 360 4.71 -0.89 6.83
CA ASN A 360 4.43 0.23 5.92
C ASN A 360 5.11 0.00 4.56
N TRP A 361 4.93 0.96 3.66
CA TRP A 361 5.53 1.01 2.33
C TRP A 361 6.90 1.70 2.35
N PRO A 362 7.77 1.50 1.33
CA PRO A 362 9.12 2.06 1.24
C PRO A 362 9.23 3.57 1.45
N TYR A 363 8.24 4.38 1.03
CA TYR A 363 8.28 5.84 1.17
C TYR A 363 8.48 6.32 2.62
N ALA A 364 8.04 5.56 3.60
CA ALA A 364 8.18 5.92 5.01
C ALA A 364 9.65 5.96 5.47
N TYR A 365 10.57 5.32 4.74
CA TYR A 365 12.00 5.32 5.07
C TYR A 365 12.60 6.72 4.99
N ALA A 366 12.42 7.43 3.87
CA ALA A 366 12.94 8.79 3.71
C ALA A 366 12.41 9.74 4.78
N LEU A 367 11.13 9.63 5.12
CA LEU A 367 10.50 10.46 6.16
C LEU A 367 11.07 10.16 7.55
N GLY A 368 11.30 8.89 7.88
CA GLY A 368 11.93 8.48 9.13
C GLY A 368 13.38 8.92 9.27
N GLN A 369 14.09 9.19 8.16
CA GLN A 369 15.49 9.63 8.13
C GLN A 369 15.65 11.16 8.07
N LYS A 370 14.57 11.96 8.04
CA LYS A 370 14.65 13.43 8.09
C LYS A 370 15.30 13.91 9.39
N ASP A 371 15.94 15.09 9.33
CA ASP A 371 16.68 15.67 10.47
C ASP A 371 15.81 15.92 11.70
N ASP A 372 14.54 16.24 11.50
CA ASP A 372 13.54 16.47 12.54
C ASP A 372 12.85 15.18 13.03
N SER A 373 13.19 14.02 12.48
CA SER A 373 12.59 12.74 12.89
C SER A 373 13.23 12.19 14.17
N PRO A 374 12.45 11.96 15.25
CA PRO A 374 12.92 11.35 16.49
C PRO A 374 13.58 9.98 16.32
N VAL A 375 13.27 9.26 15.23
CA VAL A 375 13.79 7.92 14.94
C VAL A 375 14.91 7.90 13.91
N LYS A 376 15.39 9.06 13.45
CA LYS A 376 16.51 9.15 12.50
C LYS A 376 17.70 8.32 12.97
N GLY A 377 18.19 7.44 12.10
CA GLY A 377 19.33 6.54 12.38
C GLY A 377 19.05 5.41 13.36
N LYS A 378 17.86 5.37 14.01
CA LYS A 378 17.50 4.40 15.05
C LYS A 378 16.69 3.21 14.54
N PHE A 379 16.30 3.19 13.29
CA PHE A 379 15.51 2.12 12.70
C PHE A 379 16.16 1.55 11.44
N ASP A 380 15.61 0.44 10.98
CA ASP A 380 15.93 -0.15 9.68
C ASP A 380 14.70 -0.88 9.15
N VAL A 381 14.83 -1.47 7.94
CA VAL A 381 13.74 -2.15 7.24
C VAL A 381 14.14 -3.59 6.96
N ALA A 382 13.22 -4.51 7.19
CA ALA A 382 13.36 -5.94 6.97
C ALA A 382 12.16 -6.50 6.20
N ALA A 383 12.26 -7.77 5.79
CA ALA A 383 11.12 -8.53 5.31
C ALA A 383 10.05 -8.65 6.40
N LEU A 384 8.78 -8.67 6.00
CA LEU A 384 7.70 -9.05 6.90
C LEU A 384 7.94 -10.48 7.40
N PRO A 385 7.57 -10.79 8.65
CA PRO A 385 7.67 -12.14 9.17
C PRO A 385 6.80 -13.15 8.40
N ALA A 386 7.09 -14.43 8.60
CA ALA A 386 6.27 -15.54 8.10
C ALA A 386 5.94 -16.50 9.24
N SER A 387 4.96 -17.36 9.07
CA SER A 387 4.77 -18.51 9.97
C SER A 387 5.91 -19.50 9.82
N SER A 388 6.21 -20.25 10.87
CA SER A 388 7.33 -21.22 10.85
C SER A 388 7.23 -22.17 9.65
N GLY A 389 8.32 -22.30 8.92
CA GLY A 389 8.39 -23.11 7.70
C GLY A 389 7.81 -22.47 6.44
N GLN A 390 7.28 -21.25 6.53
CA GLN A 390 6.81 -20.45 5.41
C GLN A 390 7.84 -19.38 5.01
N LYS A 391 7.62 -18.76 3.85
CA LYS A 391 8.48 -17.68 3.35
C LYS A 391 7.87 -16.30 3.64
N PRO A 392 8.72 -15.28 3.86
CA PRO A 392 8.25 -13.90 3.93
C PRO A 392 7.64 -13.47 2.59
N VAL A 393 6.50 -12.78 2.68
CA VAL A 393 5.76 -12.30 1.51
C VAL A 393 5.39 -10.83 1.70
N GLY A 394 5.59 -10.02 0.64
CA GLY A 394 5.11 -8.65 0.57
C GLY A 394 4.05 -8.49 -0.53
N THR A 395 2.95 -7.83 -0.25
CA THR A 395 1.95 -7.50 -1.27
C THR A 395 2.51 -6.46 -2.24
N ILE A 396 2.35 -6.73 -3.54
CA ILE A 396 2.70 -5.78 -4.60
C ILE A 396 1.77 -4.57 -4.50
N GLY A 397 2.36 -3.40 -4.36
CA GLY A 397 1.76 -2.10 -4.47
C GLY A 397 2.41 -1.29 -5.60
N GLY A 398 2.17 0.01 -5.57
CA GLY A 398 2.69 0.95 -6.53
C GLY A 398 1.60 1.64 -7.33
N TRP A 399 2.02 2.65 -8.10
CA TRP A 399 1.12 3.54 -8.81
C TRP A 399 1.64 3.80 -10.22
N ALA A 400 0.70 3.94 -11.14
CA ALA A 400 0.91 4.38 -12.51
C ALA A 400 0.25 5.73 -12.74
N LEU A 401 0.53 6.37 -13.88
CA LEU A 401 -0.08 7.62 -14.32
C LEU A 401 -0.91 7.41 -15.56
N ALA A 402 -2.12 7.95 -15.58
CA ALA A 402 -3.02 7.85 -16.72
C ALA A 402 -3.60 9.22 -17.11
N VAL A 403 -4.16 9.30 -18.32
CA VAL A 403 -4.90 10.47 -18.83
C VAL A 403 -6.37 10.09 -18.96
N SER A 404 -7.25 10.92 -18.39
CA SER A 404 -8.68 10.78 -18.59
C SER A 404 -9.07 11.01 -20.05
N LYS A 405 -9.91 10.14 -20.64
CA LYS A 405 -10.41 10.35 -21.99
C LYS A 405 -11.30 11.59 -22.12
N TYR A 406 -11.79 12.11 -21.00
CA TYR A 406 -12.64 13.31 -20.96
C TYR A 406 -11.83 14.60 -20.81
N SER A 407 -10.50 14.48 -20.61
CA SER A 407 -9.56 15.61 -20.61
C SER A 407 -9.61 16.38 -21.93
N LYS A 408 -9.59 17.71 -21.82
CA LYS A 408 -9.45 18.61 -22.98
C LYS A 408 -7.98 18.94 -23.29
N ASN A 409 -7.06 18.49 -22.42
CA ASN A 409 -5.62 18.79 -22.49
C ASN A 409 -4.79 17.49 -22.64
N GLN A 410 -5.31 16.49 -23.38
CA GLN A 410 -4.71 15.14 -23.42
C GLN A 410 -3.23 15.15 -23.83
N ASP A 411 -2.87 15.91 -24.87
CA ASP A 411 -1.48 15.96 -25.36
C ASP A 411 -0.53 16.61 -24.37
N ALA A 412 -0.94 17.72 -23.75
CA ALA A 412 -0.15 18.36 -22.67
C ALA A 412 -0.03 17.45 -21.45
N SER A 413 -1.07 16.69 -21.12
CA SER A 413 -1.09 15.70 -20.04
C SER A 413 -0.12 14.54 -20.31
N ILE A 414 -0.05 14.05 -21.55
CA ILE A 414 0.89 13.00 -21.95
C ILE A 414 2.34 13.48 -21.84
N GLU A 415 2.63 14.73 -22.21
CA GLU A 415 3.98 15.30 -22.06
C GLU A 415 4.36 15.43 -20.55
N PHE A 416 3.41 15.79 -19.70
CA PHE A 416 3.66 15.79 -18.26
C PHE A 416 3.92 14.39 -17.69
N ILE A 417 3.16 13.38 -18.14
CA ILE A 417 3.41 11.97 -17.77
C ILE A 417 4.80 11.52 -18.25
N ARG A 418 5.18 11.87 -19.50
CA ARG A 418 6.54 11.58 -20.03
C ARG A 418 7.64 12.09 -19.11
N TYR A 419 7.48 13.33 -18.63
CA TYR A 419 8.42 13.93 -17.70
C TYR A 419 8.42 13.20 -16.35
N LEU A 420 7.24 12.99 -15.73
CA LEU A 420 7.14 12.35 -14.41
C LEU A 420 7.68 10.92 -14.38
N THR A 421 7.58 10.19 -15.49
CA THR A 421 8.03 8.80 -15.62
C THR A 421 9.41 8.65 -16.22
N SER A 422 10.11 9.77 -16.49
CA SER A 422 11.48 9.75 -16.99
C SER A 422 12.47 9.15 -15.97
N PRO A 423 13.60 8.58 -16.44
CA PRO A 423 14.63 8.06 -15.56
C PRO A 423 15.12 9.10 -14.53
N GLU A 424 15.27 10.36 -14.94
CA GLU A 424 15.74 11.46 -14.09
C GLU A 424 14.77 11.75 -12.95
N VAL A 425 13.46 11.84 -13.24
CA VAL A 425 12.45 12.07 -12.20
C VAL A 425 12.27 10.85 -11.31
N GLN A 426 12.34 9.63 -11.85
CA GLN A 426 12.32 8.43 -11.01
C GLN A 426 13.55 8.34 -10.09
N THR A 427 14.74 8.71 -10.55
CA THR A 427 15.94 8.84 -9.70
C THR A 427 15.72 9.86 -8.60
N TYR A 428 15.23 11.05 -8.95
CA TYR A 428 14.91 12.09 -7.98
C TYR A 428 13.92 11.62 -6.91
N ARG A 429 12.81 11.01 -7.30
CA ARG A 429 11.80 10.49 -6.37
C ARG A 429 12.34 9.35 -5.50
N ALA A 430 13.19 8.50 -6.06
CA ALA A 430 13.82 7.41 -5.32
C ALA A 430 14.79 7.95 -4.25
N VAL A 431 15.65 8.90 -4.60
CA VAL A 431 16.66 9.45 -3.68
C VAL A 431 16.01 10.30 -2.58
N VAL A 432 15.03 11.15 -2.93
CA VAL A 432 14.43 12.10 -1.99
C VAL A 432 13.29 11.50 -1.18
N GLY A 433 12.50 10.61 -1.79
CA GLY A 433 11.25 10.12 -1.21
C GLY A 433 11.19 8.62 -0.94
N SER A 434 12.27 7.88 -1.26
CA SER A 434 12.32 6.40 -1.19
C SER A 434 11.23 5.70 -2.00
N PHE A 435 10.73 6.32 -3.08
CA PHE A 435 9.86 5.65 -4.03
C PHE A 435 10.67 4.63 -4.84
N VAL A 436 10.20 3.38 -4.91
CA VAL A 436 10.94 2.33 -5.61
C VAL A 436 10.77 2.49 -7.13
N PRO A 437 11.87 2.61 -7.90
CA PRO A 437 11.80 2.83 -9.34
C PRO A 437 11.16 1.66 -10.11
N THR A 438 10.46 1.98 -11.19
CA THR A 438 9.96 0.99 -12.16
C THR A 438 10.92 0.74 -13.32
N ILE A 439 12.05 1.43 -13.34
CA ILE A 439 13.09 1.34 -14.38
C ILE A 439 14.32 0.61 -13.79
N PRO A 440 14.72 -0.57 -14.33
CA PRO A 440 15.85 -1.35 -13.83
C PRO A 440 17.16 -0.57 -13.73
N ALA A 441 17.46 0.26 -14.73
CA ALA A 441 18.69 1.09 -14.75
C ALA A 441 18.70 2.10 -13.60
N VAL A 442 17.54 2.68 -13.25
CA VAL A 442 17.39 3.61 -12.11
C VAL A 442 17.53 2.84 -10.78
N ALA A 443 16.93 1.67 -10.67
CA ALA A 443 17.07 0.84 -9.46
C ALA A 443 18.53 0.41 -9.20
N SER A 444 19.34 0.35 -10.26
CA SER A 444 20.77 0.03 -10.20
C SER A 444 21.68 1.27 -10.02
N ASP A 445 21.12 2.48 -10.02
CA ASP A 445 21.88 3.71 -9.82
C ASP A 445 22.49 3.74 -8.42
N PRO A 446 23.81 4.02 -8.27
CA PRO A 446 24.48 4.05 -6.96
C PRO A 446 23.85 5.02 -5.95
N ASN A 447 23.31 6.16 -6.41
CA ASN A 447 22.63 7.13 -5.54
C ASN A 447 21.32 6.59 -5.01
N VAL A 448 20.57 5.85 -5.84
CA VAL A 448 19.33 5.19 -5.44
C VAL A 448 19.63 4.07 -4.44
N GLN A 449 20.65 3.24 -4.72
CA GLN A 449 21.07 2.18 -3.80
C GLN A 449 21.54 2.74 -2.46
N GLN A 450 22.25 3.87 -2.46
CA GLN A 450 22.67 4.55 -1.24
C GLN A 450 21.48 5.16 -0.46
N ALA A 451 20.50 5.71 -1.15
CA ALA A 451 19.30 6.30 -0.53
C ALA A 451 18.31 5.24 -0.01
N GLN A 452 18.32 4.05 -0.61
CA GLN A 452 17.42 2.94 -0.28
C GLN A 452 18.22 1.65 0.04
N PRO A 453 19.13 1.67 1.03
CA PRO A 453 20.04 0.54 1.30
C PRO A 453 19.27 -0.73 1.73
N PHE A 454 18.07 -0.59 2.28
CA PHE A 454 17.23 -1.68 2.71
C PHE A 454 16.74 -2.57 1.57
N LEU A 455 16.68 -2.08 0.33
CA LEU A 455 16.22 -2.88 -0.82
C LEU A 455 17.10 -4.10 -1.07
N ALA A 456 18.40 -4.02 -0.79
CA ALA A 456 19.31 -5.15 -0.92
C ALA A 456 18.92 -6.32 0.00
N ASN A 457 18.37 -6.03 1.18
CA ASN A 457 17.93 -7.03 2.16
C ASN A 457 16.57 -7.66 1.80
N LEU A 458 15.90 -7.13 0.79
CA LEU A 458 14.53 -7.52 0.42
C LEU A 458 14.44 -8.16 -0.99
N ALA A 459 15.61 -8.42 -1.62
CA ALA A 459 15.65 -8.97 -2.98
C ALA A 459 14.99 -10.34 -3.10
N ASP A 460 15.15 -11.20 -2.09
CA ASP A 460 14.65 -12.58 -2.07
C ASP A 460 13.23 -12.70 -1.45
N VAL A 461 12.59 -11.61 -1.05
CA VAL A 461 11.22 -11.64 -0.50
C VAL A 461 10.24 -11.95 -1.61
N GLU A 462 9.39 -12.95 -1.42
CA GLU A 462 8.33 -13.27 -2.37
C GLU A 462 7.31 -12.12 -2.46
N ARG A 463 6.74 -11.94 -3.64
CA ARG A 463 5.74 -10.91 -3.91
C ARG A 463 4.40 -11.57 -4.24
N VAL A 464 3.33 -11.11 -3.62
CA VAL A 464 1.97 -11.55 -3.91
C VAL A 464 1.17 -10.40 -4.52
N ALA A 465 0.52 -10.66 -5.65
CA ALA A 465 -0.38 -9.70 -6.28
C ALA A 465 -1.79 -9.81 -5.66
N ARG A 466 -2.44 -8.67 -5.51
CA ARG A 466 -3.88 -8.59 -5.28
C ARG A 466 -4.62 -9.14 -6.52
N PRO A 467 -5.76 -9.82 -6.39
CA PRO A 467 -6.35 -10.62 -7.47
C PRO A 467 -7.07 -9.83 -8.58
N SER A 468 -6.63 -8.62 -8.92
CA SER A 468 -7.29 -7.78 -9.94
C SER A 468 -7.34 -8.41 -11.33
N SER A 469 -6.32 -9.18 -11.71
CA SER A 469 -6.30 -9.92 -12.98
C SER A 469 -7.31 -11.08 -13.04
N GLU A 470 -7.64 -11.68 -11.88
CA GLU A 470 -8.60 -12.78 -11.81
C GLU A 470 -10.04 -12.29 -11.61
N THR A 471 -10.22 -11.12 -11.06
CA THR A 471 -11.53 -10.57 -10.68
C THR A 471 -12.03 -9.49 -11.66
N GLY A 472 -11.15 -8.95 -12.51
CA GLY A 472 -11.49 -7.92 -13.50
C GLY A 472 -12.19 -6.70 -12.89
N GLU A 473 -13.33 -6.32 -13.45
CA GLU A 473 -14.12 -5.18 -12.99
C GLU A 473 -14.69 -5.34 -11.57
N ASN A 474 -14.79 -6.57 -11.09
CA ASN A 474 -15.32 -6.89 -9.75
C ASN A 474 -14.27 -6.76 -8.63
N TYR A 475 -13.00 -6.45 -8.97
CA TYR A 475 -11.93 -6.38 -7.97
C TYR A 475 -12.30 -5.55 -6.74
N ASN A 476 -12.81 -4.35 -6.95
CA ASN A 476 -13.10 -3.43 -5.85
C ASN A 476 -14.17 -3.97 -4.88
N GLN A 477 -15.17 -4.69 -5.41
CA GLN A 477 -16.20 -5.35 -4.60
C GLN A 477 -15.63 -6.55 -3.85
N VAL A 478 -14.74 -7.32 -4.48
CA VAL A 478 -14.01 -8.45 -3.86
C VAL A 478 -13.13 -7.95 -2.72
N SER A 479 -12.32 -6.93 -2.96
CA SER A 479 -11.47 -6.33 -1.94
C SER A 479 -12.30 -5.75 -0.78
N THR A 480 -13.41 -5.06 -1.10
CA THR A 480 -14.33 -4.52 -0.08
C THR A 480 -14.88 -5.63 0.82
N ALA A 481 -15.35 -6.74 0.24
CA ALA A 481 -15.85 -7.87 1.03
C ALA A 481 -14.75 -8.48 1.91
N PHE A 482 -13.51 -8.52 1.40
CA PHE A 482 -12.37 -9.08 2.12
C PHE A 482 -11.91 -8.18 3.26
N PHE A 483 -11.61 -6.90 3.01
CA PHE A 483 -11.12 -6.02 4.08
C PHE A 483 -12.18 -5.75 5.15
N GLN A 484 -13.46 -5.70 4.81
CA GLN A 484 -14.54 -5.61 5.79
C GLN A 484 -14.59 -6.85 6.69
N ALA A 485 -14.44 -8.03 6.11
CA ALA A 485 -14.36 -9.28 6.88
C ALA A 485 -13.17 -9.27 7.86
N VAL A 486 -11.99 -8.87 7.39
CA VAL A 486 -10.79 -8.78 8.22
C VAL A 486 -10.95 -7.73 9.32
N ASN A 487 -11.45 -6.53 9.00
CA ASN A 487 -11.69 -5.48 10.00
C ASN A 487 -12.75 -5.89 11.04
N ASN A 488 -13.78 -6.65 10.65
CA ASN A 488 -14.72 -7.25 11.59
C ASN A 488 -14.02 -8.23 12.54
N ILE A 489 -13.08 -9.02 12.05
CA ILE A 489 -12.26 -9.92 12.87
C ILE A 489 -11.38 -9.11 13.83
N GLU A 490 -10.70 -8.07 13.36
CA GLU A 490 -9.91 -7.14 14.18
C GLU A 490 -10.75 -6.51 15.30
N ASN A 491 -12.01 -6.18 15.02
CA ASN A 491 -12.96 -5.65 15.98
C ASN A 491 -13.68 -6.73 16.84
N GLY A 492 -13.16 -7.96 16.86
CA GLY A 492 -13.52 -8.97 17.86
C GLY A 492 -14.39 -10.11 17.34
N GLN A 493 -14.83 -10.11 16.06
CA GLN A 493 -15.59 -11.26 15.53
C GLN A 493 -14.69 -12.50 15.37
N ASP A 494 -15.31 -13.67 15.37
CA ASP A 494 -14.59 -14.94 15.23
C ASP A 494 -14.24 -15.23 13.76
N PRO A 495 -12.96 -15.45 13.40
CA PRO A 495 -12.56 -15.75 12.02
C PRO A 495 -13.27 -16.97 11.43
N GLY A 496 -13.49 -18.02 12.23
CA GLY A 496 -14.18 -19.23 11.79
C GLY A 496 -15.63 -19.00 11.37
N SER A 497 -16.25 -17.93 11.86
CA SER A 497 -17.60 -17.51 11.51
C SER A 497 -17.64 -16.49 10.36
N VAL A 498 -16.66 -15.60 10.30
CA VAL A 498 -16.61 -14.49 9.33
C VAL A 498 -16.11 -14.96 7.95
N LEU A 499 -15.03 -15.75 7.92
CA LEU A 499 -14.40 -16.14 6.65
C LEU A 499 -15.30 -16.98 5.73
N PRO A 500 -16.10 -17.94 6.21
CA PRO A 500 -17.04 -18.65 5.34
C PRO A 500 -18.06 -17.74 4.67
N GLN A 501 -18.54 -16.71 5.38
CA GLN A 501 -19.52 -15.75 4.84
C GLN A 501 -18.87 -14.84 3.78
N ALA A 502 -17.67 -14.32 4.08
CA ALA A 502 -16.91 -13.50 3.15
C ALA A 502 -16.52 -14.30 1.89
N GLN A 503 -16.07 -15.54 2.04
CA GLN A 503 -15.77 -16.42 0.91
C GLN A 503 -16.98 -16.64 0.00
N ASN A 504 -18.16 -16.93 0.58
CA ASN A 504 -19.38 -17.10 -0.19
C ASN A 504 -19.82 -15.78 -0.89
N GLN A 505 -19.60 -14.63 -0.24
CA GLN A 505 -19.88 -13.34 -0.86
C GLN A 505 -18.94 -13.08 -2.05
N ILE A 506 -17.63 -13.27 -1.85
CA ILE A 506 -16.62 -13.09 -2.90
C ILE A 506 -16.87 -14.08 -4.05
N GLN A 507 -17.17 -15.37 -3.75
CA GLN A 507 -17.41 -16.35 -4.79
C GLN A 507 -18.59 -15.97 -5.70
N ARG A 508 -19.65 -15.36 -5.16
CA ARG A 508 -20.75 -14.85 -5.99
C ARG A 508 -20.37 -13.69 -6.91
N LEU A 509 -19.32 -12.94 -6.56
CA LEU A 509 -18.79 -11.87 -7.41
C LEU A 509 -17.88 -12.39 -8.54
N LEU A 510 -17.38 -13.61 -8.38
CA LEU A 510 -16.53 -14.27 -9.39
C LEU A 510 -17.35 -15.04 -10.46
N GLY A 511 -18.62 -15.37 -10.18
CA GLY A 511 -19.51 -16.13 -11.05
C GLY A 511 -19.63 -17.58 -10.62
#